data_8f2107da08403386f9cbd52fad8f64c5
#
_entry.id   8f2107da08403386f9cbd52fad8f64c5
#
_cell.length_a   1.000
_cell.length_b   1.000
_cell.length_c   1.000
_cell.angle_alpha   90.00
_cell.angle_beta   90.00
_cell.angle_gamma   90.00
#
_symmetry.space_group_name_H-M   'P 1'
#
loop_
_entity.id
_entity.type
_entity.pdbx_description
1 polymer ?
#
loop_
_entity_poly.entity_id
_entity_poly.type
_entity_poly.pdbx_seq_one_letter_code
_entity_poly.pdbx_strand_id
1 'polypeptide(L)'
;LATYMFYRYLGESFNNYNTHFFYELKGNTWGEAYFVFFRKLMGISSNFKTTREKWEWLDNITGVDTHVFYTFVGGLNIEFGFVGTIVIGLLLSFFMVKKMRPYNVLTLPKFIALGMLAYTLINGVFFFVLQGDWGNLEILFTLFFCFLFSKYRTRKYINK
;
A
#
# COMPACT_ATOMS: atom_id res chain seq x y z
N LEU A 1 -15.62 26.93 -0.24
CA LEU A 1 -15.92 25.67 -0.94
C LEU A 1 -14.75 24.66 -0.85
N ALA A 2 -13.53 25.09 -1.20
CA ALA A 2 -12.34 24.20 -1.16
C ALA A 2 -12.07 23.62 0.23
N THR A 3 -12.14 24.42 1.28
CA THR A 3 -11.95 23.98 2.67
C THR A 3 -12.99 22.94 3.11
N TYR A 4 -14.25 23.13 2.72
CA TYR A 4 -15.31 22.17 3.00
C TYR A 4 -15.06 20.82 2.27
N MET A 5 -14.68 20.87 0.99
CA MET A 5 -14.34 19.67 0.22
C MET A 5 -13.17 18.92 0.84
N PHE A 6 -12.14 19.62 1.30
CA PHE A 6 -10.98 19.02 1.97
C PHE A 6 -11.39 18.28 3.26
N TYR A 7 -12.19 18.92 4.13
CA TYR A 7 -12.69 18.27 5.34
C TYR A 7 -13.61 17.08 5.05
N ARG A 8 -14.42 17.19 4.00
CA ARG A 8 -15.28 16.09 3.56
C ARG A 8 -14.44 14.90 3.11
N TYR A 9 -13.43 15.10 2.25
CA TYR A 9 -12.54 14.03 1.80
C TYR A 9 -11.83 13.33 2.95
N LEU A 10 -11.27 14.08 3.88
CA LEU A 10 -10.65 13.52 5.08
C LEU A 10 -11.64 12.75 5.95
N GLY A 11 -12.74 13.40 6.29
CA GLY A 11 -13.74 12.83 7.20
C GLY A 11 -14.42 11.59 6.61
N GLU A 12 -14.72 11.61 5.31
CA GLU A 12 -15.43 10.51 4.63
C GLU A 12 -14.58 9.24 4.57
N SER A 13 -13.28 9.35 4.27
CA SER A 13 -12.37 8.19 4.27
C SER A 13 -12.26 7.51 5.64
N PHE A 14 -12.18 8.31 6.72
CA PHE A 14 -12.15 7.77 8.10
C PHE A 14 -13.51 7.21 8.51
N ASN A 15 -14.59 7.89 8.17
CA ASN A 15 -15.94 7.43 8.48
C ASN A 15 -16.26 6.10 7.77
N ASN A 16 -15.92 5.98 6.50
CA ASN A 16 -16.10 4.75 5.74
C ASN A 16 -15.30 3.60 6.33
N TYR A 17 -14.04 3.86 6.72
CA TYR A 17 -13.23 2.85 7.39
C TYR A 17 -13.88 2.37 8.70
N ASN A 18 -14.32 3.30 9.55
CA ASN A 18 -14.91 2.98 10.83
C ASN A 18 -16.25 2.26 10.70
N THR A 19 -17.09 2.69 9.76
CA THR A 19 -18.46 2.18 9.62
C THR A 19 -18.53 0.85 8.87
N HIS A 20 -17.75 0.71 7.80
CA HIS A 20 -17.89 -0.40 6.86
C HIS A 20 -16.74 -1.40 6.90
N PHE A 21 -15.49 -0.95 7.07
CA PHE A 21 -14.34 -1.85 6.99
C PHE A 21 -13.96 -2.49 8.31
N PHE A 22 -14.20 -1.82 9.44
CA PHE A 22 -13.76 -2.32 10.74
C PHE A 22 -14.67 -3.43 11.26
N TYR A 23 -15.98 -3.32 11.07
CA TYR A 23 -16.96 -4.25 11.63
C TYR A 23 -17.66 -5.17 10.61
N GLU A 24 -17.78 -4.75 9.36
CA GLU A 24 -18.67 -5.41 8.40
C GLU A 24 -17.94 -6.14 7.27
N LEU A 25 -16.62 -6.08 7.19
CA LEU A 25 -15.87 -6.70 6.10
C LEU A 25 -15.95 -8.23 6.14
N LYS A 26 -16.68 -8.81 5.19
CA LYS A 26 -16.97 -10.26 5.10
C LYS A 26 -15.93 -11.00 4.25
N GLY A 27 -14.66 -10.80 4.46
CA GLY A 27 -13.66 -11.58 3.75
C GLY A 27 -12.45 -10.78 3.27
N ASN A 28 -11.48 -11.48 2.73
CA ASN A 28 -10.22 -10.92 2.27
C ASN A 28 -10.03 -11.23 0.79
N THR A 29 -9.47 -10.28 0.04
CA THR A 29 -9.27 -10.44 -1.40
C THR A 29 -7.94 -11.08 -1.76
N TRP A 30 -6.99 -11.14 -0.83
CA TRP A 30 -5.68 -11.77 -1.00
C TRP A 30 -4.94 -11.32 -2.26
N GLY A 31 -4.83 -10.03 -2.44
CA GLY A 31 -4.14 -9.40 -3.56
C GLY A 31 -5.00 -9.20 -4.81
N GLU A 32 -6.27 -9.58 -4.81
CA GLU A 32 -7.13 -9.46 -5.98
C GLU A 32 -7.66 -8.04 -6.21
N ALA A 33 -7.83 -7.27 -5.12
CA ALA A 33 -8.30 -5.90 -5.24
C ALA A 33 -7.20 -4.95 -5.72
N TYR A 34 -6.08 -4.91 -5.01
CA TYR A 34 -5.06 -3.86 -5.19
C TYR A 34 -3.70 -4.38 -5.66
N PHE A 35 -3.37 -5.65 -5.43
CA PHE A 35 -2.09 -6.26 -5.78
C PHE A 35 -2.19 -7.23 -6.97
N VAL A 36 -3.05 -6.92 -7.92
CA VAL A 36 -3.35 -7.76 -9.10
C VAL A 36 -2.10 -8.12 -9.90
N PHE A 37 -1.18 -7.17 -10.06
CA PHE A 37 0.06 -7.42 -10.79
C PHE A 37 0.92 -8.50 -10.13
N PHE A 38 1.07 -8.47 -8.81
CA PHE A 38 1.83 -9.48 -8.08
C PHE A 38 1.16 -10.86 -8.16
N ARG A 39 -0.17 -10.92 -8.13
CA ARG A 39 -0.90 -12.18 -8.35
C ARG A 39 -0.62 -12.75 -9.74
N LYS A 40 -0.69 -11.92 -10.78
CA LYS A 40 -0.36 -12.33 -12.15
C LYS A 40 1.07 -12.85 -12.25
N LEU A 41 2.03 -12.17 -11.59
CA LEU A 41 3.43 -12.59 -11.58
C LEU A 41 3.63 -13.97 -10.89
N MET A 42 2.82 -14.27 -9.87
CA MET A 42 2.80 -15.57 -9.20
C MET A 42 1.99 -16.65 -9.95
N GLY A 43 1.45 -16.33 -11.13
CA GLY A 43 0.63 -17.26 -11.90
C GLY A 43 -0.77 -17.49 -11.34
N ILE A 44 -1.22 -16.65 -10.42
CA ILE A 44 -2.56 -16.76 -9.81
C ILE A 44 -3.54 -15.99 -10.68
N SER A 45 -4.50 -16.71 -11.28
CA SER A 45 -5.55 -16.09 -12.10
C SER A 45 -6.50 -15.24 -11.23
N SER A 46 -7.09 -14.20 -11.85
CA SER A 46 -8.17 -13.45 -11.23
C SER A 46 -9.47 -14.26 -11.25
N ASN A 47 -10.27 -14.11 -10.22
CA ASN A 47 -11.62 -14.68 -10.16
C ASN A 47 -12.62 -13.85 -10.98
N PHE A 48 -12.24 -12.65 -11.38
CA PHE A 48 -13.08 -11.72 -12.14
C PHE A 48 -12.66 -11.63 -13.59
N LYS A 49 -13.64 -11.63 -14.50
CA LYS A 49 -13.40 -11.49 -15.95
C LYS A 49 -13.08 -10.07 -16.36
N THR A 50 -13.67 -9.10 -15.65
CA THR A 50 -13.49 -7.67 -15.96
C THR A 50 -13.16 -6.87 -14.68
N THR A 51 -12.51 -5.73 -14.88
CA THR A 51 -12.23 -4.79 -13.80
C THR A 51 -13.53 -4.25 -13.17
N ARG A 52 -14.55 -4.05 -13.99
CA ARG A 52 -15.88 -3.58 -13.53
C ARG A 52 -16.54 -4.58 -12.58
N GLU A 53 -16.58 -5.86 -12.95
CA GLU A 53 -17.13 -6.94 -12.11
C GLU A 53 -16.41 -7.00 -10.75
N LYS A 54 -15.10 -6.81 -10.74
CA LYS A 54 -14.32 -6.75 -9.51
C LYS A 54 -14.73 -5.57 -8.62
N TRP A 55 -14.90 -4.38 -9.19
CA TRP A 55 -15.29 -3.19 -8.41
C TRP A 55 -16.71 -3.31 -7.90
N GLU A 56 -17.65 -3.78 -8.71
CA GLU A 56 -19.03 -4.03 -8.28
C GLU A 56 -19.07 -5.06 -7.12
N TRP A 57 -18.22 -6.07 -7.16
CA TRP A 57 -18.10 -7.02 -6.07
C TRP A 57 -17.51 -6.39 -4.80
N LEU A 58 -16.46 -5.57 -4.92
CA LEU A 58 -15.88 -4.85 -3.80
C LEU A 58 -16.88 -3.90 -3.15
N ASP A 59 -17.62 -3.13 -3.95
CA ASP A 59 -18.64 -2.22 -3.44
C ASP A 59 -19.76 -2.98 -2.70
N ASN A 60 -20.13 -4.15 -3.18
CA ASN A 60 -21.11 -5.00 -2.51
C ASN A 60 -20.63 -5.58 -1.17
N ILE A 61 -19.35 -5.93 -1.02
CA ILE A 61 -18.82 -6.46 0.24
C ILE A 61 -18.43 -5.36 1.24
N THR A 62 -18.12 -4.18 0.76
CA THR A 62 -17.72 -3.06 1.60
C THR A 62 -18.86 -2.11 1.93
N GLY A 63 -19.93 -2.12 1.12
CA GLY A 63 -21.05 -1.20 1.26
C GLY A 63 -20.77 0.26 0.88
N VAL A 64 -19.59 0.54 0.30
CA VAL A 64 -19.15 1.87 -0.12
C VAL A 64 -18.51 1.83 -1.49
N ASP A 65 -18.53 2.97 -2.20
CA ASP A 65 -17.77 3.14 -3.42
C ASP A 65 -16.27 3.11 -3.13
N THR A 66 -15.65 1.98 -3.39
CA THR A 66 -14.22 1.74 -3.15
C THR A 66 -13.30 2.44 -4.15
N HIS A 67 -13.86 3.15 -5.15
CA HIS A 67 -13.06 3.94 -6.09
C HIS A 67 -12.56 5.26 -5.48
N VAL A 68 -13.26 5.82 -4.51
CA VAL A 68 -13.04 7.22 -4.11
C VAL A 68 -12.59 7.37 -2.66
N PHE A 69 -13.09 6.56 -1.73
CA PHE A 69 -12.97 6.83 -0.30
C PHE A 69 -12.46 5.66 0.53
N TYR A 70 -11.19 5.32 0.36
CA TYR A 70 -10.55 4.38 1.28
C TYR A 70 -9.11 4.81 1.57
N THR A 71 -8.70 4.58 2.81
CA THR A 71 -7.36 4.87 3.28
C THR A 71 -6.40 3.72 2.92
N PHE A 72 -5.09 3.96 3.07
CA PHE A 72 -4.08 2.90 2.98
C PHE A 72 -4.39 1.73 3.92
N VAL A 73 -4.83 2.04 5.16
CA VAL A 73 -5.23 1.03 6.14
C VAL A 73 -6.47 0.26 5.69
N GLY A 74 -7.46 0.97 5.13
CA GLY A 74 -8.67 0.36 4.55
C GLY A 74 -8.34 -0.60 3.41
N GLY A 75 -7.46 -0.18 2.49
CA GLY A 75 -7.00 -1.04 1.40
C GLY A 75 -6.29 -2.30 1.89
N LEU A 76 -5.41 -2.19 2.87
CA LEU A 76 -4.78 -3.35 3.49
C LEU A 76 -5.78 -4.27 4.20
N ASN A 77 -6.81 -3.69 4.83
CA ASN A 77 -7.83 -4.47 5.51
C ASN A 77 -8.68 -5.27 4.50
N ILE A 78 -9.03 -4.67 3.36
CA ILE A 78 -9.72 -5.39 2.27
C ILE A 78 -8.87 -6.56 1.77
N GLU A 79 -7.57 -6.36 1.60
CA GLU A 79 -6.68 -7.41 1.07
C GLU A 79 -6.39 -8.52 2.08
N PHE A 80 -6.02 -8.17 3.29
CA PHE A 80 -5.42 -9.10 4.25
C PHE A 80 -6.22 -9.24 5.56
N GLY A 81 -7.35 -8.54 5.67
CA GLY A 81 -8.15 -8.46 6.87
C GLY A 81 -7.46 -7.69 8.01
N PHE A 82 -8.15 -7.58 9.12
CA PHE A 82 -7.70 -6.82 10.28
C PHE A 82 -6.36 -7.30 10.84
N VAL A 83 -6.22 -8.61 11.03
CA VAL A 83 -4.97 -9.20 11.57
C VAL A 83 -3.82 -9.00 10.61
N GLY A 84 -4.02 -9.24 9.30
CA GLY A 84 -3.00 -9.02 8.28
C GLY A 84 -2.56 -7.57 8.20
N THR A 85 -3.48 -6.63 8.33
CA THR A 85 -3.19 -5.19 8.36
C THR A 85 -2.30 -4.82 9.55
N ILE A 86 -2.60 -5.34 10.76
CA ILE A 86 -1.76 -5.13 11.94
C ILE A 86 -0.35 -5.69 11.72
N VAL A 87 -0.24 -6.91 11.22
CA VAL A 87 1.06 -7.56 10.96
C VAL A 87 1.88 -6.73 9.98
N ILE A 88 1.29 -6.29 8.86
CA ILE A 88 1.96 -5.44 7.87
C ILE A 88 2.38 -4.11 8.50
N GLY A 89 1.51 -3.46 9.28
CA GLY A 89 1.81 -2.22 9.99
C GLY A 89 3.00 -2.36 10.95
N LEU A 90 3.06 -3.46 11.71
CA LEU A 90 4.18 -3.76 12.61
C LEU A 90 5.48 -4.00 11.84
N LEU A 91 5.44 -4.74 10.73
CA LEU A 91 6.61 -4.98 9.87
C LEU A 91 7.14 -3.68 9.26
N LEU A 92 6.27 -2.82 8.75
CA LEU A 92 6.64 -1.50 8.21
C LEU A 92 7.24 -0.62 9.30
N SER A 93 6.63 -0.57 10.48
CA SER A 93 7.11 0.21 11.63
C SER A 93 8.49 -0.29 12.10
N PHE A 94 8.66 -1.60 12.22
CA PHE A 94 9.96 -2.20 12.58
C PHE A 94 11.04 -1.86 11.55
N PHE A 95 10.70 -1.96 10.26
CA PHE A 95 11.61 -1.59 9.18
C PHE A 95 12.02 -0.12 9.27
N MET A 96 11.06 0.78 9.48
CA MET A 96 11.34 2.21 9.63
C MET A 96 12.26 2.48 10.83
N VAL A 97 11.92 1.99 12.01
CA VAL A 97 12.73 2.20 13.24
C VAL A 97 14.14 1.67 13.05
N LYS A 98 14.29 0.46 12.47
CA LYS A 98 15.62 -0.12 12.23
C LYS A 98 16.46 0.68 11.23
N LYS A 99 15.84 1.29 10.22
CA LYS A 99 16.57 2.04 9.18
C LYS A 99 16.79 3.51 9.53
N MET A 100 15.93 4.09 10.38
CA MET A 100 16.00 5.49 10.80
C MET A 100 16.81 5.72 12.08
N ARG A 101 17.54 4.72 12.59
CA ARG A 101 18.43 4.93 13.75
C ARG A 101 19.37 6.12 13.49
N PRO A 102 19.52 7.06 14.44
CA PRO A 102 20.22 8.34 14.25
C PRO A 102 21.68 8.21 13.86
N TYR A 103 22.32 7.08 14.17
CA TYR A 103 23.72 6.81 13.84
C TYR A 103 23.92 6.09 12.48
N ASN A 104 22.85 5.82 11.75
CA ASN A 104 22.98 5.17 10.45
C ASN A 104 23.15 6.20 9.33
N VAL A 105 24.24 6.08 8.57
CA VAL A 105 24.42 6.85 7.33
C VAL A 105 23.26 6.55 6.39
N LEU A 106 22.57 7.60 5.97
CA LEU A 106 21.49 7.50 5.00
C LEU A 106 22.09 7.25 3.61
N THR A 107 22.03 6.02 3.15
CA THR A 107 22.48 5.65 1.82
C THR A 107 21.37 5.89 0.80
N LEU A 108 21.72 6.10 -0.48
CA LEU A 108 20.73 6.32 -1.54
C LEU A 108 19.60 5.28 -1.56
N PRO A 109 19.85 3.95 -1.47
CA PRO A 109 18.77 2.96 -1.37
C PRO A 109 17.85 3.16 -0.16
N LYS A 110 18.42 3.52 0.99
CA LYS A 110 17.61 3.80 2.18
C LYS A 110 16.76 5.05 2.00
N PHE A 111 17.32 6.10 1.38
CA PHE A 111 16.60 7.32 1.09
C PHE A 111 15.43 7.08 0.14
N ILE A 112 15.64 6.32 -0.94
CA ILE A 112 14.58 5.94 -1.90
C ILE A 112 13.48 5.15 -1.18
N ALA A 113 13.83 4.11 -0.41
CA ALA A 113 12.86 3.28 0.31
C ALA A 113 12.05 4.08 1.34
N LEU A 114 12.70 4.97 2.09
CA LEU A 114 12.04 5.84 3.07
C LEU A 114 11.15 6.89 2.39
N GLY A 115 11.62 7.46 1.26
CA GLY A 115 10.84 8.40 0.46
C GLY A 115 9.55 7.77 -0.07
N MET A 116 9.65 6.56 -0.64
CA MET A 116 8.49 5.79 -1.10
C MET A 116 7.51 5.51 0.05
N LEU A 117 8.03 5.09 1.20
CA LEU A 117 7.20 4.81 2.36
C LEU A 117 6.51 6.08 2.91
N ALA A 118 7.25 7.19 3.01
CA ALA A 118 6.68 8.48 3.41
C ALA A 118 5.59 8.94 2.44
N TYR A 119 5.85 8.86 1.13
CA TYR A 119 4.88 9.15 0.10
C TYR A 119 3.60 8.32 0.27
N THR A 120 3.75 7.00 0.48
CA THR A 120 2.62 6.09 0.68
C THR A 120 1.84 6.43 1.95
N LEU A 121 2.51 6.76 3.05
CA LEU A 121 1.84 7.08 4.31
C LEU A 121 1.13 8.44 4.27
N ILE A 122 1.75 9.46 3.68
CA ILE A 122 1.15 10.80 3.55
C ILE A 122 -0.10 10.74 2.67
N ASN A 123 0.00 10.12 1.51
CA ASN A 123 -1.15 9.99 0.61
C ASN A 123 -2.16 8.94 1.09
N GLY A 124 -1.71 7.97 1.87
CA GLY A 124 -2.53 6.89 2.39
C GLY A 124 -3.64 7.31 3.35
N VAL A 125 -3.60 8.55 3.83
CA VAL A 125 -4.71 9.17 4.55
C VAL A 125 -5.93 9.36 3.63
N PHE A 126 -5.67 9.60 2.34
CA PHE A 126 -6.70 9.93 1.35
C PHE A 126 -7.08 8.75 0.47
N PHE A 127 -6.08 7.98 0.03
CA PHE A 127 -6.30 6.86 -0.90
C PHE A 127 -5.11 5.88 -0.88
N PHE A 128 -5.34 4.68 -1.40
CA PHE A 128 -4.30 3.65 -1.48
C PHE A 128 -3.44 3.84 -2.73
N VAL A 129 -2.35 4.59 -2.60
CA VAL A 129 -1.45 4.96 -3.72
C VAL A 129 -0.88 3.74 -4.45
N LEU A 130 -0.60 2.66 -3.73
CA LEU A 130 0.05 1.46 -4.28
C LEU A 130 -0.91 0.50 -4.99
N GLN A 131 -2.14 0.95 -5.26
CA GLN A 131 -3.14 0.16 -5.94
C GLN A 131 -2.87 -0.01 -7.43
N GLY A 132 -3.37 -1.13 -7.97
CA GLY A 132 -3.36 -1.41 -9.39
C GLY A 132 -1.97 -1.68 -9.97
N ASP A 133 -1.90 -1.80 -11.29
CA ASP A 133 -0.68 -2.20 -11.98
C ASP A 133 0.44 -1.15 -11.82
N TRP A 134 0.11 0.14 -11.87
CA TRP A 134 1.09 1.22 -11.71
C TRP A 134 1.69 1.28 -10.30
N GLY A 135 0.88 1.27 -9.26
CA GLY A 135 1.37 1.27 -7.88
C GLY A 135 2.19 0.01 -7.56
N ASN A 136 1.79 -1.13 -8.10
CA ASN A 136 2.55 -2.38 -7.96
C ASN A 136 3.91 -2.31 -8.69
N LEU A 137 3.97 -1.69 -9.87
CA LEU A 137 5.21 -1.44 -10.59
C LEU A 137 6.13 -0.47 -9.82
N GLU A 138 5.60 0.57 -9.18
CA GLU A 138 6.38 1.47 -8.33
C GLU A 138 7.07 0.73 -7.20
N ILE A 139 6.39 -0.23 -6.54
CA ILE A 139 7.00 -1.11 -5.53
C ILE A 139 8.15 -1.89 -6.14
N LEU A 140 7.95 -2.54 -7.30
CA LEU A 140 8.98 -3.34 -7.96
C LEU A 140 10.18 -2.49 -8.37
N PHE A 141 9.96 -1.34 -8.98
CA PHE A 141 11.04 -0.43 -9.37
C PHE A 141 11.81 0.06 -8.14
N THR A 142 11.12 0.41 -7.06
CA THR A 142 11.77 0.82 -5.81
C THR A 142 12.66 -0.29 -5.26
N LEU A 143 12.17 -1.53 -5.20
CA LEU A 143 12.95 -2.67 -4.75
C LEU A 143 14.14 -2.97 -5.68
N PHE A 144 13.93 -2.90 -6.99
CA PHE A 144 14.97 -3.10 -8.00
C PHE A 144 16.09 -2.06 -7.89
N PHE A 145 15.75 -0.78 -7.80
CA PHE A 145 16.75 0.28 -7.61
C PHE A 145 17.47 0.15 -6.26
N CYS A 146 16.75 -0.17 -5.19
CA CYS A 146 17.39 -0.42 -3.90
C CYS A 146 18.39 -1.58 -3.97
N PHE A 147 18.07 -2.65 -4.70
CA PHE A 147 18.96 -3.79 -4.92
C PHE A 147 20.19 -3.40 -5.75
N LEU A 148 20.01 -2.70 -6.89
CA LEU A 148 21.10 -2.26 -7.75
C LEU A 148 22.10 -1.39 -6.99
N PHE A 149 21.61 -0.36 -6.31
CA PHE A 149 22.47 0.57 -5.57
C PHE A 149 23.11 -0.05 -4.33
N SER A 150 22.48 -1.06 -3.72
CA SER A 150 23.09 -1.84 -2.65
C SER A 150 24.32 -2.61 -3.13
N LYS A 151 24.18 -3.27 -4.29
CA LYS A 151 25.28 -4.07 -4.90
C LYS A 151 26.47 -3.22 -5.37
N TYR A 152 26.19 -2.02 -5.88
CA TYR A 152 27.26 -1.09 -6.33
C TYR A 152 28.15 -0.61 -5.18
N ARG A 153 27.59 -0.42 -4.00
CA ARG A 153 28.34 0.03 -2.82
C ARG A 153 29.32 -1.01 -2.30
N THR A 154 28.94 -2.29 -2.31
CA THR A 154 29.79 -3.40 -1.84
C THR A 154 31.07 -3.53 -2.67
N ARG A 155 31.00 -3.30 -3.98
CA ARG A 155 32.17 -3.37 -4.87
C ARG A 155 33.20 -2.26 -4.63
N LYS A 156 32.77 -1.06 -4.23
CA LYS A 156 33.69 0.09 -4.01
C LYS A 156 34.52 -0.01 -2.71
N TYR A 157 34.08 -0.80 -1.74
CA TYR A 157 34.79 -1.01 -0.47
C TYR A 157 35.72 -2.25 -0.47
N ILE A 158 35.56 -3.16 -1.41
CA ILE A 158 36.41 -4.36 -1.55
C ILE A 158 37.69 -4.01 -2.35
N ASN A 159 37.69 -2.94 -3.13
CA ASN A 159 38.84 -2.50 -3.96
C ASN A 159 39.62 -1.34 -3.33
N LYS A 160 39.50 -1.07 -2.03
CA LYS A 160 40.36 -0.21 -1.23
C LYS A 160 41.01 -1.02 -0.12
#